data_1049c02a8505de21302bf904ad10a360
#
_entry.id   1049c02a8505de21302bf904ad10a360
#
_cell.length_a   1.000
_cell.length_b   1.000
_cell.length_c   1.000
_cell.angle_alpha   90.00
_cell.angle_beta   90.00
_cell.angle_gamma   90.00
#
_symmetry.space_group_name_H-M   'P 1'
#
loop_
_entity.id
_entity.type
_entity.pdbx_description
1 polymer ?
#
loop_
_entity_poly.entity_id
_entity_poly.type
_entity_poly.pdbx_seq_one_letter_code
_entity_poly.pdbx_strand_id
1 'polypeptide(L)'
;MCNRANGRTGMGAVMGSKNLKAVAVRGNQKPAIADKEALTELGRWGFKAFPSSGVTGLGKYGTAGVVSVQQTMGGLPTFNFRSGVFDGWKTIDGPTIYEAVLKGRETGKQDQEGRDTCFGCLIRCKRVVEINEGPYQVDPLYGGPEYETVATLGSYCGVNDLTATCKANEICNKYGLDTISCGATIAWAMEAFEARAITSNETGGLDLEFGNAEAMVKLTEMIGRREGFGDILAEGSARASQRLGRGAEFLITAKNQEAPAHMPQVKRSLALIYAVNPFGADHMSSDHDPSYEEGFENFKKRLEVLGLTQPQKPRSLGPEKVNFARKTQHFYSLLDSLNLCQFACGPSWQLYGPVEIVKMLQAVTGWDVTIEELLAVGERRLNMMRAFNAREGINRNQDTLSEKFFEKTLKGGPSDGWKIDRVEWEAARDEYYRQCGWDVKSGEPTRHVLDRLNLG
;
A
#
# COMPACT_ATOMS: atom_id res chain seq x y z
N MET A 1 6.94 -16.81 -10.41
CA MET A 1 7.42 -16.21 -9.16
C MET A 1 6.71 -16.89 -8.02
N CYS A 2 7.33 -17.02 -6.88
CA CYS A 2 6.63 -17.61 -5.75
C CYS A 2 5.98 -16.50 -4.90
N ASN A 3 6.33 -16.35 -3.69
CA ASN A 3 5.70 -15.45 -2.73
C ASN A 3 6.55 -14.17 -2.50
N ARG A 4 7.31 -13.74 -3.49
CA ARG A 4 8.20 -12.58 -3.41
C ARG A 4 8.26 -11.87 -4.75
N ALA A 5 8.19 -10.55 -4.73
CA ALA A 5 8.24 -9.69 -5.89
C ALA A 5 9.03 -8.41 -5.58
N ASN A 6 9.37 -7.66 -6.62
CA ASN A 6 10.03 -6.36 -6.48
C ASN A 6 9.05 -5.23 -6.07
N GLY A 7 7.83 -5.59 -5.70
CA GLY A 7 6.76 -4.68 -5.31
C GLY A 7 6.09 -3.96 -6.48
N ARG A 8 5.26 -2.99 -6.15
CA ARG A 8 4.60 -2.08 -7.10
C ARG A 8 5.64 -1.19 -7.81
N THR A 9 5.22 -0.27 -8.64
CA THR A 9 6.03 0.70 -9.41
C THR A 9 6.75 0.16 -10.64
N GLY A 10 6.59 -1.12 -11.00
CA GLY A 10 7.08 -1.68 -12.26
C GLY A 10 8.58 -2.01 -12.33
N MET A 11 9.30 -2.00 -11.20
CA MET A 11 10.75 -2.28 -11.23
C MET A 11 11.07 -3.70 -11.72
N GLY A 12 10.19 -4.68 -11.42
CA GLY A 12 10.30 -6.03 -11.99
C GLY A 12 10.15 -6.06 -13.51
N ALA A 13 9.26 -5.23 -14.08
CA ALA A 13 9.12 -5.08 -15.52
C ALA A 13 10.36 -4.41 -16.15
N VAL A 14 10.96 -3.43 -15.47
CA VAL A 14 12.23 -2.81 -15.91
C VAL A 14 13.35 -3.85 -15.96
N MET A 15 13.50 -4.69 -14.93
CA MET A 15 14.46 -5.81 -14.96
C MET A 15 14.19 -6.76 -16.15
N GLY A 16 12.91 -7.14 -16.34
CA GLY A 16 12.49 -8.01 -17.43
C GLY A 16 12.79 -7.42 -18.83
N SER A 17 12.55 -6.11 -19.03
CA SER A 17 12.84 -5.41 -20.29
C SER A 17 14.34 -5.38 -20.63
N LYS A 18 15.20 -5.55 -19.62
CA LYS A 18 16.66 -5.64 -19.76
C LYS A 18 17.18 -7.08 -19.77
N ASN A 19 16.29 -8.06 -19.86
CA ASN A 19 16.60 -9.50 -19.77
C ASN A 19 17.34 -9.88 -18.47
N LEU A 20 17.24 -9.08 -17.41
CA LEU A 20 17.83 -9.37 -16.11
C LEU A 20 16.86 -10.23 -15.28
N LYS A 21 17.15 -11.52 -15.19
CA LYS A 21 16.31 -12.48 -14.46
C LYS A 21 16.59 -12.49 -12.97
N ALA A 22 17.84 -12.47 -12.58
CA ALA A 22 18.29 -12.56 -11.20
C ALA A 22 19.71 -12.04 -11.03
N VAL A 23 20.05 -11.68 -9.79
CA VAL A 23 21.43 -11.44 -9.35
C VAL A 23 21.75 -12.46 -8.26
N ALA A 24 22.76 -13.28 -8.48
CA ALA A 24 23.24 -14.26 -7.50
C ALA A 24 24.54 -13.77 -6.86
N VAL A 25 24.60 -13.81 -5.53
CA VAL A 25 25.77 -13.38 -4.76
C VAL A 25 26.22 -14.53 -3.85
N ARG A 26 27.53 -14.79 -3.84
CA ARG A 26 28.17 -15.67 -2.86
C ARG A 26 29.15 -14.84 -2.04
N GLY A 27 28.92 -14.75 -0.74
CA GLY A 27 29.77 -14.05 0.20
C GLY A 27 30.08 -14.88 1.44
N ASN A 28 31.26 -14.79 1.97
CA ASN A 28 31.69 -15.42 3.22
C ASN A 28 32.12 -14.42 4.29
N GLN A 29 32.05 -13.12 3.99
CA GLN A 29 32.38 -12.05 4.92
C GLN A 29 31.10 -11.36 5.40
N LYS A 30 31.09 -10.97 6.66
CA LYS A 30 30.05 -10.11 7.25
C LYS A 30 30.59 -8.69 7.40
N PRO A 31 29.76 -7.65 7.25
CA PRO A 31 30.17 -6.27 7.56
C PRO A 31 30.64 -6.18 9.01
N ALA A 32 31.62 -5.32 9.27
CA ALA A 32 31.98 -4.96 10.64
C ALA A 32 30.82 -4.22 11.30
N ILE A 33 30.60 -4.47 12.59
CA ILE A 33 29.63 -3.77 13.43
C ILE A 33 30.44 -2.98 14.45
N ALA A 34 30.20 -1.69 14.53
CA ALA A 34 30.96 -0.78 15.40
C ALA A 34 30.73 -1.10 16.89
N ASP A 35 29.47 -1.29 17.29
CA ASP A 35 29.09 -1.66 18.65
C ASP A 35 28.11 -2.86 18.64
N LYS A 36 28.69 -4.06 18.80
CA LYS A 36 27.93 -5.31 18.82
C LYS A 36 27.08 -5.47 20.09
N GLU A 37 27.52 -4.87 21.19
CA GLU A 37 26.84 -4.97 22.48
C GLU A 37 25.54 -4.16 22.44
N ALA A 38 25.62 -2.89 22.05
CA ALA A 38 24.46 -2.01 21.87
C ALA A 38 23.44 -2.61 20.86
N LEU A 39 23.91 -3.17 19.73
CA LEU A 39 23.02 -3.80 18.76
C LEU A 39 22.33 -5.05 19.35
N THR A 40 23.04 -5.84 20.15
CA THR A 40 22.50 -7.03 20.81
C THR A 40 21.46 -6.64 21.87
N GLU A 41 21.70 -5.56 22.62
CA GLU A 41 20.74 -5.02 23.60
C GLU A 41 19.48 -4.52 22.93
N LEU A 42 19.58 -3.81 21.80
CA LEU A 42 18.42 -3.40 21.00
C LEU A 42 17.61 -4.60 20.50
N GLY A 43 18.29 -5.66 20.05
CA GLY A 43 17.61 -6.91 19.66
C GLY A 43 16.88 -7.57 20.84
N ARG A 44 17.50 -7.64 22.02
CA ARG A 44 16.87 -8.17 23.26
C ARG A 44 15.68 -7.30 23.68
N TRP A 45 15.83 -5.98 23.59
CA TRP A 45 14.73 -5.05 23.88
C TRP A 45 13.55 -5.31 22.95
N GLY A 46 13.79 -5.37 21.61
CA GLY A 46 12.74 -5.64 20.63
C GLY A 46 12.02 -6.97 20.87
N PHE A 47 12.77 -8.02 21.24
CA PHE A 47 12.17 -9.31 21.60
C PHE A 47 11.25 -9.20 22.84
N LYS A 48 11.67 -8.45 23.87
CA LYS A 48 10.88 -8.24 25.07
C LYS A 48 9.67 -7.31 24.83
N ALA A 49 9.81 -6.31 23.96
CA ALA A 49 8.75 -5.36 23.64
C ALA A 49 7.69 -5.94 22.69
N PHE A 50 8.06 -6.92 21.88
CA PHE A 50 7.18 -7.51 20.85
C PHE A 50 5.81 -7.96 21.36
N PRO A 51 5.67 -8.72 22.48
CA PRO A 51 4.36 -9.19 22.97
C PRO A 51 3.37 -8.08 23.31
N SER A 52 3.86 -6.88 23.69
CA SER A 52 3.05 -5.71 24.04
C SER A 52 2.93 -4.69 22.92
N SER A 53 3.54 -4.95 21.76
CA SER A 53 3.50 -4.04 20.61
C SER A 53 2.25 -4.20 19.75
N GLY A 54 1.88 -3.15 19.02
CA GLY A 54 0.75 -3.17 18.09
C GLY A 54 0.89 -4.16 16.93
N VAL A 55 2.11 -4.65 16.65
CA VAL A 55 2.37 -5.58 15.53
C VAL A 55 2.06 -7.04 15.84
N THR A 56 1.76 -7.41 17.08
CA THR A 56 1.47 -8.81 17.45
C THR A 56 0.26 -9.36 16.71
N GLY A 57 -0.77 -8.53 16.48
CA GLY A 57 -1.96 -8.91 15.73
C GLY A 57 -1.65 -9.36 14.29
N LEU A 58 -0.65 -8.73 13.66
CA LEU A 58 -0.18 -9.14 12.32
C LEU A 58 0.42 -10.55 12.34
N GLY A 59 0.99 -10.96 13.44
CA GLY A 59 1.57 -12.29 13.57
C GLY A 59 0.53 -13.41 13.47
N LYS A 60 -0.66 -13.22 14.01
CA LYS A 60 -1.73 -14.24 13.98
C LYS A 60 -2.56 -14.21 12.69
N TYR A 61 -3.05 -13.03 12.31
CA TYR A 61 -4.02 -12.90 11.22
C TYR A 61 -3.44 -12.31 9.93
N GLY A 62 -2.15 -11.95 9.91
CA GLY A 62 -1.55 -11.21 8.80
C GLY A 62 -2.15 -9.80 8.67
N THR A 63 -1.84 -9.15 7.57
CA THR A 63 -2.42 -7.83 7.25
C THR A 63 -3.92 -7.91 6.98
N ALA A 64 -4.48 -9.06 6.58
CA ALA A 64 -5.92 -9.24 6.39
C ALA A 64 -6.74 -9.02 7.69
N GLY A 65 -6.10 -9.02 8.86
CA GLY A 65 -6.73 -8.57 10.11
C GLY A 65 -7.18 -7.11 10.09
N VAL A 66 -6.65 -6.29 9.17
CA VAL A 66 -7.03 -4.88 8.97
C VAL A 66 -8.43 -4.72 8.35
N VAL A 67 -8.99 -5.75 7.70
CA VAL A 67 -10.34 -5.72 7.09
C VAL A 67 -11.38 -5.23 8.09
N SER A 68 -11.42 -5.79 9.30
CA SER A 68 -12.40 -5.43 10.34
C SER A 68 -12.24 -3.98 10.80
N VAL A 69 -11.01 -3.48 10.89
CA VAL A 69 -10.72 -2.09 11.27
C VAL A 69 -11.23 -1.13 10.19
N GLN A 70 -10.93 -1.39 8.93
CA GLN A 70 -11.40 -0.55 7.81
C GLN A 70 -12.93 -0.60 7.69
N GLN A 71 -13.54 -1.76 7.86
CA GLN A 71 -15.00 -1.91 7.88
C GLN A 71 -15.64 -1.03 8.95
N THR A 72 -15.11 -1.07 10.18
CA THR A 72 -15.62 -0.29 11.32
C THR A 72 -15.49 1.22 11.10
N MET A 73 -14.39 1.64 10.45
CA MET A 73 -14.15 3.05 10.13
C MET A 73 -14.95 3.56 8.92
N GLY A 74 -15.65 2.68 8.20
CA GLY A 74 -16.26 3.02 6.90
C GLY A 74 -15.21 3.28 5.82
N GLY A 75 -14.05 2.63 5.92
CA GLY A 75 -12.89 2.81 5.05
C GLY A 75 -12.47 1.55 4.29
N LEU A 76 -13.31 0.51 4.25
CA LEU A 76 -13.10 -0.68 3.42
C LEU A 76 -13.64 -0.43 2.01
N PRO A 77 -12.77 -0.15 1.01
CA PRO A 77 -13.26 0.18 -0.33
C PRO A 77 -14.07 -0.96 -0.91
N THR A 78 -15.26 -0.64 -1.39
CA THR A 78 -16.25 -1.61 -1.87
C THR A 78 -16.86 -1.10 -3.18
N PHE A 79 -17.10 -2.04 -4.13
CA PHE A 79 -17.67 -1.74 -5.44
C PHE A 79 -16.96 -0.56 -6.12
N ASN A 80 -15.65 -0.73 -6.35
CA ASN A 80 -14.79 0.30 -6.94
C ASN A 80 -14.92 1.67 -6.23
N PHE A 81 -14.78 1.72 -4.89
CA PHE A 81 -14.89 2.95 -4.06
C PHE A 81 -16.28 3.62 -4.05
N ARG A 82 -17.35 2.90 -4.35
CA ARG A 82 -18.73 3.42 -4.16
C ARG A 82 -19.17 3.42 -2.70
N SER A 83 -18.62 2.50 -1.88
CA SER A 83 -18.91 2.38 -0.45
C SER A 83 -17.63 2.17 0.35
N GLY A 84 -17.68 2.53 1.63
CA GLY A 84 -16.63 2.24 2.61
C GLY A 84 -16.94 1.04 3.50
N VAL A 85 -18.01 0.31 3.23
CA VAL A 85 -18.44 -0.89 3.96
C VAL A 85 -18.85 -2.00 3.00
N PHE A 86 -18.57 -3.24 3.40
CA PHE A 86 -18.83 -4.44 2.64
C PHE A 86 -19.56 -5.48 3.52
N ASP A 87 -20.76 -5.88 3.15
CA ASP A 87 -21.56 -6.82 3.96
C ASP A 87 -20.88 -8.19 4.11
N GLY A 88 -20.16 -8.64 3.07
CA GLY A 88 -19.42 -9.90 3.05
C GLY A 88 -18.04 -9.85 3.76
N TRP A 89 -17.67 -8.80 4.48
CA TRP A 89 -16.31 -8.62 5.01
C TRP A 89 -15.83 -9.76 5.92
N LYS A 90 -16.75 -10.39 6.68
CA LYS A 90 -16.39 -11.49 7.59
C LYS A 90 -15.98 -12.77 6.86
N THR A 91 -16.37 -12.94 5.60
CA THR A 91 -16.00 -14.14 4.83
C THR A 91 -14.60 -14.05 4.24
N ILE A 92 -13.99 -12.85 4.23
CA ILE A 92 -12.70 -12.59 3.62
C ILE A 92 -11.67 -12.00 4.59
N ASP A 93 -11.96 -11.90 5.88
CA ASP A 93 -11.09 -11.29 6.88
C ASP A 93 -9.94 -12.21 7.36
N GLY A 94 -9.05 -11.65 8.16
CA GLY A 94 -7.89 -12.38 8.69
C GLY A 94 -8.26 -13.60 9.56
N PRO A 95 -9.22 -13.50 10.49
CA PRO A 95 -9.73 -14.66 11.22
C PRO A 95 -10.22 -15.78 10.32
N THR A 96 -11.02 -15.48 9.30
CA THR A 96 -11.54 -16.47 8.35
C THR A 96 -10.43 -17.13 7.53
N ILE A 97 -9.43 -16.35 7.08
CA ILE A 97 -8.24 -16.92 6.43
C ILE A 97 -7.53 -17.90 7.36
N TYR A 98 -7.35 -17.53 8.62
CA TYR A 98 -6.65 -18.35 9.62
C TYR A 98 -7.38 -19.68 9.89
N GLU A 99 -8.70 -19.65 9.96
CA GLU A 99 -9.53 -20.81 10.32
C GLU A 99 -9.89 -21.69 9.12
N ALA A 100 -10.10 -21.10 7.94
CA ALA A 100 -10.65 -21.81 6.79
C ALA A 100 -9.62 -22.31 5.78
N VAL A 101 -8.53 -21.55 5.52
CA VAL A 101 -7.63 -21.84 4.38
C VAL A 101 -6.15 -21.81 4.72
N LEU A 102 -5.77 -21.49 5.97
CA LEU A 102 -4.34 -21.42 6.33
C LEU A 102 -3.70 -22.81 6.28
N LYS A 103 -2.51 -22.90 5.67
CA LYS A 103 -1.77 -24.17 5.58
C LYS A 103 -1.54 -24.78 6.95
N GLY A 104 -1.69 -26.10 7.07
CA GLY A 104 -1.51 -26.84 8.32
C GLY A 104 -2.73 -26.83 9.26
N ARG A 105 -3.85 -26.16 8.90
CA ARG A 105 -5.06 -26.11 9.73
C ARG A 105 -5.66 -27.49 10.00
N GLU A 106 -5.68 -28.38 9.02
CA GLU A 106 -6.26 -29.73 9.12
C GLU A 106 -5.53 -30.61 10.14
N THR A 107 -4.25 -30.30 10.39
CA THR A 107 -3.40 -31.02 11.34
C THR A 107 -3.15 -30.24 12.63
N GLY A 108 -3.76 -29.07 12.82
CA GLY A 108 -3.55 -28.19 13.97
C GLY A 108 -2.17 -27.51 13.97
N LYS A 109 -1.49 -27.46 12.82
CA LYS A 109 -0.14 -26.89 12.65
C LYS A 109 -0.11 -25.54 11.91
N GLN A 110 -1.25 -24.88 11.79
CA GLN A 110 -1.35 -23.61 11.04
C GLN A 110 -0.40 -22.51 11.57
N ASP A 111 -0.08 -22.50 12.85
CA ASP A 111 0.88 -21.54 13.41
C ASP A 111 2.33 -21.81 12.96
N GLN A 112 2.65 -23.04 12.65
CA GLN A 112 3.98 -23.46 12.17
C GLN A 112 4.10 -23.36 10.65
N GLU A 113 3.10 -23.84 9.90
CA GLU A 113 3.17 -24.04 8.46
C GLU A 113 2.52 -22.90 7.65
N GLY A 114 1.49 -22.25 8.21
CA GLY A 114 0.71 -21.22 7.54
C GLY A 114 1.17 -19.78 7.83
N ARG A 115 2.12 -19.59 8.75
CA ARG A 115 2.67 -18.28 9.12
C ARG A 115 4.12 -18.17 8.71
N ASP A 116 4.38 -17.55 7.57
CA ASP A 116 5.71 -17.34 7.03
C ASP A 116 6.30 -15.98 7.49
N THR A 117 7.61 -15.83 7.35
CA THR A 117 8.35 -14.68 7.84
C THR A 117 9.51 -14.27 6.94
N CYS A 118 10.03 -13.07 7.12
CA CYS A 118 11.30 -12.63 6.56
C CYS A 118 12.47 -13.08 7.45
N PHE A 119 13.69 -13.08 6.89
CA PHE A 119 14.88 -13.45 7.64
C PHE A 119 15.02 -12.64 8.94
N GLY A 120 15.13 -13.32 10.07
CA GLY A 120 15.32 -12.71 11.39
C GLY A 120 14.13 -11.92 11.93
N CYS A 121 12.92 -12.03 11.34
CA CYS A 121 11.76 -11.24 11.75
C CYS A 121 10.85 -12.02 12.72
N LEU A 122 10.51 -11.40 13.87
CA LEU A 122 9.61 -11.96 14.89
C LEU A 122 8.13 -11.86 14.51
N ILE A 123 7.74 -10.92 13.63
CA ILE A 123 6.34 -10.56 13.39
C ILE A 123 5.60 -11.71 12.70
N ARG A 124 6.23 -12.38 11.73
CA ARG A 124 5.61 -13.48 10.98
C ARG A 124 4.27 -13.06 10.33
N CYS A 125 4.26 -11.92 9.64
CA CYS A 125 3.04 -11.31 9.10
C CYS A 125 2.55 -11.97 7.80
N LYS A 126 3.34 -12.80 7.13
CA LYS A 126 2.96 -13.43 5.86
C LYS A 126 2.10 -14.65 6.09
N ARG A 127 1.10 -14.81 5.23
CA ARG A 127 0.21 -15.99 5.23
C ARG A 127 0.65 -16.96 4.14
N VAL A 128 0.45 -18.24 4.41
CA VAL A 128 0.51 -19.32 3.42
C VAL A 128 -0.81 -20.04 3.46
N VAL A 129 -1.53 -20.07 2.35
CA VAL A 129 -2.82 -20.75 2.23
C VAL A 129 -2.66 -22.02 1.39
N GLU A 130 -3.49 -23.01 1.68
CA GLU A 130 -3.53 -24.28 0.97
C GLU A 130 -5.00 -24.72 0.84
N ILE A 131 -5.41 -24.98 -0.40
CA ILE A 131 -6.77 -25.41 -0.72
C ILE A 131 -6.65 -26.59 -1.68
N ASN A 132 -7.01 -27.79 -1.21
CA ASN A 132 -6.82 -29.04 -1.95
C ASN A 132 -8.09 -29.52 -2.67
N GLU A 133 -9.26 -28.96 -2.32
CA GLU A 133 -10.56 -29.38 -2.84
C GLU A 133 -11.38 -28.18 -3.36
N GLY A 134 -12.44 -28.47 -4.10
CA GLY A 134 -13.33 -27.47 -4.67
C GLY A 134 -12.87 -26.90 -6.00
N PRO A 135 -13.56 -25.88 -6.53
CA PRO A 135 -13.29 -25.31 -7.85
C PRO A 135 -11.99 -24.50 -7.90
N TYR A 136 -11.53 -23.97 -6.76
CA TYR A 136 -10.35 -23.10 -6.66
C TYR A 136 -9.31 -23.73 -5.75
N GLN A 137 -8.59 -24.73 -6.26
CA GLN A 137 -7.42 -25.28 -5.57
C GLN A 137 -6.26 -24.29 -5.59
N VAL A 138 -5.54 -24.16 -4.47
CA VAL A 138 -4.45 -23.17 -4.28
C VAL A 138 -3.19 -23.87 -3.78
N ASP A 139 -2.09 -23.68 -4.52
CA ASP A 139 -0.77 -24.19 -4.17
C ASP A 139 -0.11 -23.27 -3.13
N PRO A 140 0.28 -23.79 -1.94
CA PRO A 140 0.93 -23.01 -0.90
C PRO A 140 2.27 -22.37 -1.31
N LEU A 141 2.89 -22.82 -2.41
CA LEU A 141 4.08 -22.20 -2.98
C LEU A 141 3.90 -20.70 -3.25
N TYR A 142 2.69 -20.28 -3.58
CA TYR A 142 2.36 -18.90 -3.91
C TYR A 142 1.90 -18.05 -2.71
N GLY A 143 2.04 -18.55 -1.47
CA GLY A 143 1.70 -17.85 -0.24
C GLY A 143 0.22 -17.67 -0.02
N GLY A 144 -0.18 -16.52 0.49
CA GLY A 144 -1.57 -16.17 0.77
C GLY A 144 -1.84 -14.68 0.58
N PRO A 145 -3.12 -14.29 0.52
CA PRO A 145 -3.49 -12.90 0.27
C PRO A 145 -3.17 -12.00 1.47
N GLU A 146 -2.62 -10.84 1.21
CA GLU A 146 -2.48 -9.72 2.13
C GLU A 146 -3.80 -8.91 2.17
N TYR A 147 -3.93 -7.96 3.11
CA TYR A 147 -5.09 -7.07 3.20
C TYR A 147 -5.43 -6.40 1.86
N GLU A 148 -4.42 -5.86 1.21
CA GLU A 148 -4.60 -5.20 -0.08
C GLU A 148 -5.19 -6.13 -1.13
N THR A 149 -4.70 -7.36 -1.20
CA THR A 149 -5.18 -8.38 -2.12
C THR A 149 -6.63 -8.79 -1.81
N VAL A 150 -6.92 -9.01 -0.51
CA VAL A 150 -8.28 -9.35 -0.05
C VAL A 150 -9.27 -8.24 -0.38
N ALA A 151 -8.87 -6.98 -0.19
CA ALA A 151 -9.75 -5.86 -0.50
C ALA A 151 -9.93 -5.69 -2.01
N THR A 152 -8.86 -5.70 -2.80
CA THR A 152 -8.95 -5.37 -4.23
C THR A 152 -9.61 -6.47 -5.06
N LEU A 153 -9.35 -7.76 -4.76
CA LEU A 153 -9.99 -8.90 -5.42
C LEU A 153 -11.28 -9.35 -4.70
N GLY A 154 -11.53 -8.86 -3.49
CA GLY A 154 -12.73 -9.10 -2.71
C GLY A 154 -13.67 -7.91 -2.74
N SER A 155 -13.63 -7.02 -1.74
CA SER A 155 -14.61 -5.95 -1.57
C SER A 155 -14.69 -4.95 -2.74
N TYR A 156 -13.59 -4.60 -3.41
CA TYR A 156 -13.63 -3.75 -4.61
C TYR A 156 -14.50 -4.38 -5.71
N CYS A 157 -14.33 -5.69 -5.91
CA CYS A 157 -15.10 -6.47 -6.88
C CYS A 157 -16.45 -6.96 -6.34
N GLY A 158 -16.79 -6.68 -5.08
CA GLY A 158 -17.99 -7.19 -4.43
C GLY A 158 -17.98 -8.71 -4.16
N VAL A 159 -16.82 -9.34 -4.25
CA VAL A 159 -16.65 -10.80 -4.11
C VAL A 159 -16.45 -11.16 -2.64
N ASN A 160 -17.28 -12.05 -2.12
CA ASN A 160 -17.22 -12.58 -0.76
C ASN A 160 -16.77 -14.06 -0.70
N ASP A 161 -16.28 -14.59 -1.82
CA ASP A 161 -15.69 -15.93 -1.91
C ASP A 161 -14.18 -15.87 -1.63
N LEU A 162 -13.80 -16.36 -0.42
CA LEU A 162 -12.40 -16.39 0.00
C LEU A 162 -11.57 -17.31 -0.89
N THR A 163 -12.11 -18.43 -1.35
CA THR A 163 -11.37 -19.42 -2.14
C THR A 163 -11.04 -18.87 -3.53
N ALA A 164 -11.98 -18.16 -4.14
CA ALA A 164 -11.77 -17.41 -5.39
C ALA A 164 -10.72 -16.31 -5.22
N THR A 165 -10.78 -15.56 -4.10
CA THR A 165 -9.77 -14.51 -3.79
C THR A 165 -8.38 -15.11 -3.60
N CYS A 166 -8.25 -16.25 -2.92
CA CYS A 166 -6.98 -16.98 -2.77
C CYS A 166 -6.47 -17.48 -4.13
N LYS A 167 -7.35 -17.96 -5.01
CA LYS A 167 -6.97 -18.38 -6.36
C LYS A 167 -6.48 -17.23 -7.22
N ALA A 168 -7.16 -16.11 -7.20
CA ALA A 168 -6.72 -14.92 -7.92
C ALA A 168 -5.36 -14.40 -7.38
N ASN A 169 -5.12 -14.46 -6.06
CA ASN A 169 -3.81 -14.19 -5.48
C ASN A 169 -2.72 -15.13 -6.01
N GLU A 170 -2.98 -16.43 -6.08
CA GLU A 170 -2.05 -17.42 -6.67
C GLU A 170 -1.71 -17.04 -8.12
N ILE A 171 -2.72 -16.73 -8.93
CA ILE A 171 -2.56 -16.33 -10.33
C ILE A 171 -1.68 -15.08 -10.44
N CYS A 172 -1.96 -14.06 -9.64
CA CYS A 172 -1.16 -12.83 -9.60
C CYS A 172 0.31 -13.13 -9.26
N ASN A 173 0.57 -13.94 -8.23
CA ASN A 173 1.93 -14.31 -7.85
C ASN A 173 2.64 -15.16 -8.92
N LYS A 174 1.92 -16.05 -9.60
CA LYS A 174 2.43 -16.88 -10.68
C LYS A 174 2.90 -16.06 -11.89
N TYR A 175 2.11 -15.06 -12.29
CA TYR A 175 2.42 -14.20 -13.43
C TYR A 175 3.21 -12.94 -13.05
N GLY A 176 3.40 -12.65 -11.77
CA GLY A 176 4.09 -11.44 -11.30
C GLY A 176 3.27 -10.17 -11.46
N LEU A 177 1.95 -10.26 -11.29
CA LEU A 177 1.03 -9.13 -11.32
C LEU A 177 1.00 -8.44 -9.95
N ASP A 178 0.85 -7.12 -9.95
CA ASP A 178 0.47 -6.34 -8.77
C ASP A 178 -0.98 -6.65 -8.42
N THR A 179 -1.24 -7.26 -7.26
CA THR A 179 -2.60 -7.64 -6.84
C THR A 179 -3.51 -6.43 -6.64
N ILE A 180 -2.94 -5.28 -6.22
CA ILE A 180 -3.70 -4.04 -6.06
C ILE A 180 -4.20 -3.55 -7.41
N SER A 181 -3.30 -3.33 -8.36
CA SER A 181 -3.68 -2.84 -9.69
C SER A 181 -4.54 -3.84 -10.45
N CYS A 182 -4.28 -5.14 -10.32
CA CYS A 182 -5.09 -6.17 -10.97
C CYS A 182 -6.54 -6.13 -10.47
N GLY A 183 -6.75 -6.22 -9.15
CA GLY A 183 -8.09 -6.20 -8.57
C GLY A 183 -8.83 -4.88 -8.80
N ALA A 184 -8.14 -3.75 -8.65
CA ALA A 184 -8.73 -2.44 -8.91
C ALA A 184 -9.09 -2.22 -10.39
N THR A 185 -8.29 -2.76 -11.33
CA THR A 185 -8.60 -2.72 -12.77
C THR A 185 -9.82 -3.59 -13.10
N ILE A 186 -9.95 -4.76 -12.46
CA ILE A 186 -11.14 -5.61 -12.60
C ILE A 186 -12.37 -4.90 -12.02
N ALA A 187 -12.28 -4.29 -10.85
CA ALA A 187 -13.37 -3.53 -10.24
C ALA A 187 -13.80 -2.33 -11.10
N TRP A 188 -12.84 -1.63 -11.72
CA TRP A 188 -13.12 -0.60 -12.72
C TRP A 188 -13.88 -1.17 -13.92
N ALA A 189 -13.46 -2.32 -14.44
CA ALA A 189 -14.13 -2.98 -15.57
C ALA A 189 -15.54 -3.44 -15.20
N MET A 190 -15.78 -3.93 -13.97
CA MET A 190 -17.09 -4.28 -13.45
C MET A 190 -18.02 -3.06 -13.37
N GLU A 191 -17.55 -1.92 -12.86
CA GLU A 191 -18.36 -0.70 -12.82
C GLU A 191 -18.67 -0.16 -14.23
N ALA A 192 -17.70 -0.20 -15.13
CA ALA A 192 -17.89 0.19 -16.53
C ALA A 192 -18.86 -0.76 -17.27
N PHE A 193 -18.86 -2.04 -16.95
CA PHE A 193 -19.79 -3.04 -17.48
C PHE A 193 -21.21 -2.78 -16.96
N GLU A 194 -21.39 -2.59 -15.66
CA GLU A 194 -22.69 -2.24 -15.06
C GLU A 194 -23.27 -0.96 -15.67
N ALA A 195 -22.42 0.04 -15.93
CA ALA A 195 -22.78 1.29 -16.61
C ALA A 195 -22.96 1.14 -18.14
N ARG A 196 -22.79 -0.06 -18.68
CA ARG A 196 -22.81 -0.36 -20.13
C ARG A 196 -21.77 0.41 -20.96
N ALA A 197 -20.74 0.90 -20.32
CA ALA A 197 -19.58 1.45 -21.01
C ALA A 197 -18.67 0.34 -21.57
N ILE A 198 -18.72 -0.86 -21.02
CA ILE A 198 -18.12 -2.09 -21.55
C ILE A 198 -19.25 -3.09 -21.79
N THR A 199 -19.18 -3.84 -22.89
CA THR A 199 -20.22 -4.77 -23.33
C THR A 199 -19.77 -6.23 -23.20
N SER A 200 -20.73 -7.15 -23.15
CA SER A 200 -20.46 -8.60 -23.13
C SER A 200 -19.67 -9.09 -24.37
N ASN A 201 -19.86 -8.46 -25.52
CA ASN A 201 -19.06 -8.79 -26.73
C ASN A 201 -17.57 -8.47 -26.55
N GLU A 202 -17.25 -7.37 -25.88
CA GLU A 202 -15.86 -6.96 -25.63
C GLU A 202 -15.18 -7.82 -24.58
N THR A 203 -15.95 -8.29 -23.59
CA THR A 203 -15.44 -9.19 -22.54
C THR A 203 -15.29 -10.63 -23.00
N GLY A 204 -15.70 -10.95 -24.25
CA GLY A 204 -15.72 -12.33 -24.76
C GLY A 204 -16.80 -13.19 -24.11
N GLY A 205 -17.92 -12.58 -23.71
CA GLY A 205 -19.05 -13.25 -23.08
C GLY A 205 -18.94 -13.36 -21.56
N LEU A 206 -17.92 -12.78 -20.94
CA LEU A 206 -17.84 -12.73 -19.49
C LEU A 206 -18.86 -11.73 -18.93
N ASP A 207 -19.60 -12.17 -17.94
CA ASP A 207 -20.48 -11.33 -17.14
C ASP A 207 -19.73 -10.68 -16.01
N LEU A 208 -19.37 -9.41 -16.17
CA LEU A 208 -18.56 -8.65 -15.22
C LEU A 208 -19.42 -7.92 -14.16
N GLU A 209 -20.53 -8.50 -13.73
CA GLU A 209 -21.29 -7.97 -12.59
C GLU A 209 -20.47 -8.03 -11.30
N PHE A 210 -20.65 -7.02 -10.43
CA PHE A 210 -20.04 -7.04 -9.09
C PHE A 210 -20.52 -8.28 -8.31
N GLY A 211 -19.57 -8.96 -7.65
CA GLY A 211 -19.84 -10.20 -6.91
C GLY A 211 -19.61 -11.48 -7.71
N ASN A 212 -19.41 -11.40 -9.02
CA ASN A 212 -19.14 -12.57 -9.84
C ASN A 212 -17.68 -13.05 -9.65
N ALA A 213 -17.48 -13.98 -8.71
CA ALA A 213 -16.19 -14.55 -8.36
C ALA A 213 -15.55 -15.33 -9.52
N GLU A 214 -16.34 -16.06 -10.31
CA GLU A 214 -15.85 -16.83 -11.47
C GLU A 214 -15.28 -15.89 -12.54
N ALA A 215 -16.02 -14.84 -12.88
CA ALA A 215 -15.56 -13.84 -13.84
C ALA A 215 -14.29 -13.14 -13.36
N MET A 216 -14.20 -12.80 -12.05
CA MET A 216 -13.02 -12.19 -11.44
C MET A 216 -11.78 -13.10 -11.57
N VAL A 217 -11.87 -14.38 -11.23
CA VAL A 217 -10.75 -15.34 -11.33
C VAL A 217 -10.35 -15.54 -12.79
N LYS A 218 -11.31 -15.73 -13.69
CA LYS A 218 -11.05 -15.92 -15.12
C LYS A 218 -10.39 -14.70 -15.75
N LEU A 219 -10.86 -13.51 -15.39
CA LEU A 219 -10.29 -12.26 -15.90
C LEU A 219 -8.86 -12.03 -15.36
N THR A 220 -8.58 -12.40 -14.10
CA THR A 220 -7.22 -12.39 -13.53
C THR A 220 -6.27 -13.28 -14.35
N GLU A 221 -6.70 -14.48 -14.75
CA GLU A 221 -5.91 -15.39 -15.59
C GLU A 221 -5.70 -14.80 -17.00
N MET A 222 -6.75 -14.24 -17.61
CA MET A 222 -6.66 -13.58 -18.92
C MET A 222 -5.69 -12.39 -18.91
N ILE A 223 -5.67 -11.59 -17.83
CA ILE A 223 -4.69 -10.50 -17.63
C ILE A 223 -3.27 -11.07 -17.56
N GLY A 224 -3.07 -12.12 -16.77
CA GLY A 224 -1.75 -12.76 -16.64
C GLY A 224 -1.21 -13.33 -17.94
N ARG A 225 -2.09 -13.87 -18.78
CA ARG A 225 -1.75 -14.42 -20.11
C ARG A 225 -1.76 -13.40 -21.24
N ARG A 226 -2.28 -12.20 -20.99
CA ARG A 226 -2.54 -11.19 -22.02
C ARG A 226 -3.43 -11.71 -23.15
N GLU A 227 -4.52 -12.32 -22.82
CA GLU A 227 -5.48 -12.93 -23.76
C GLU A 227 -6.80 -12.14 -23.82
N GLY A 228 -7.32 -11.88 -25.02
CA GLY A 228 -8.62 -11.26 -25.23
C GLY A 228 -8.76 -9.91 -24.52
N PHE A 229 -9.86 -9.74 -23.75
CA PHE A 229 -10.09 -8.53 -22.96
C PHE A 229 -9.03 -8.33 -21.86
N GLY A 230 -8.45 -9.42 -21.37
CA GLY A 230 -7.34 -9.38 -20.41
C GLY A 230 -6.10 -8.67 -20.93
N ASP A 231 -5.82 -8.68 -22.24
CA ASP A 231 -4.69 -7.93 -22.81
C ASP A 231 -4.87 -6.41 -22.69
N ILE A 232 -6.11 -5.94 -22.83
CA ILE A 232 -6.45 -4.52 -22.63
C ILE A 232 -6.24 -4.15 -21.17
N LEU A 233 -6.72 -4.97 -20.25
CA LEU A 233 -6.67 -4.73 -18.81
C LEU A 233 -5.27 -4.90 -18.23
N ALA A 234 -4.38 -5.67 -18.86
CA ALA A 234 -3.00 -5.86 -18.42
C ALA A 234 -2.16 -4.56 -18.41
N GLU A 235 -2.63 -3.52 -19.08
CA GLU A 235 -2.02 -2.18 -19.06
C GLU A 235 -2.45 -1.32 -17.87
N GLY A 236 -3.38 -1.80 -17.02
CA GLY A 236 -4.01 -1.05 -15.93
C GLY A 236 -5.23 -0.25 -16.37
N SER A 237 -6.06 0.16 -15.40
CA SER A 237 -7.37 0.78 -15.65
C SER A 237 -7.28 2.08 -16.44
N ALA A 238 -6.31 2.94 -16.13
CA ALA A 238 -6.15 4.24 -16.80
C ALA A 238 -5.84 4.08 -18.29
N ARG A 239 -4.90 3.19 -18.66
CA ARG A 239 -4.55 2.91 -20.05
C ARG A 239 -5.63 2.12 -20.75
N ALA A 240 -6.30 1.19 -20.06
CA ALA A 240 -7.46 0.48 -20.59
C ALA A 240 -8.59 1.45 -20.96
N SER A 241 -8.92 2.39 -20.06
CA SER A 241 -9.89 3.46 -20.31
C SER A 241 -9.51 4.32 -21.53
N GLN A 242 -8.24 4.71 -21.62
CA GLN A 242 -7.70 5.45 -22.78
C GLN A 242 -7.85 4.67 -24.09
N ARG A 243 -7.46 3.38 -24.08
CA ARG A 243 -7.53 2.50 -25.28
C ARG A 243 -8.97 2.28 -25.75
N LEU A 244 -9.91 2.21 -24.81
CA LEU A 244 -11.34 2.05 -25.10
C LEU A 244 -12.04 3.38 -25.40
N GLY A 245 -11.43 4.53 -25.06
CA GLY A 245 -12.02 5.87 -25.22
C GLY A 245 -13.21 6.15 -24.30
N ARG A 246 -13.34 5.44 -23.14
CA ARG A 246 -14.48 5.54 -22.22
C ARG A 246 -14.14 4.95 -20.83
N GLY A 247 -14.99 5.19 -19.83
CA GLY A 247 -14.82 4.69 -18.46
C GLY A 247 -13.85 5.51 -17.61
N ALA A 248 -13.45 6.71 -18.07
CA ALA A 248 -12.58 7.59 -17.30
C ALA A 248 -13.22 8.07 -15.98
N GLU A 249 -14.54 8.20 -15.95
CA GLU A 249 -15.36 8.58 -14.80
C GLU A 249 -15.38 7.54 -13.68
N PHE A 250 -14.96 6.32 -13.96
CA PHE A 250 -14.89 5.22 -12.99
C PHE A 250 -13.48 4.98 -12.44
N LEU A 251 -12.47 5.70 -12.95
CA LEU A 251 -11.09 5.56 -12.50
C LEU A 251 -10.92 5.91 -11.02
N ILE A 252 -10.03 5.18 -10.36
CA ILE A 252 -9.61 5.41 -8.98
C ILE A 252 -8.08 5.45 -8.91
N THR A 253 -7.47 6.37 -9.64
CA THR A 253 -6.01 6.43 -9.84
C THR A 253 -5.41 7.75 -9.41
N ALA A 254 -4.10 7.74 -9.16
CA ALA A 254 -3.25 8.92 -9.15
C ALA A 254 -1.98 8.61 -9.95
N LYS A 255 -1.57 9.48 -10.88
CA LYS A 255 -0.48 9.22 -11.84
C LYS A 255 -0.63 7.88 -12.56
N ASN A 256 -1.86 7.53 -12.95
CA ASN A 256 -2.24 6.27 -13.60
C ASN A 256 -1.99 4.99 -12.76
N GLN A 257 -1.63 5.11 -11.49
CA GLN A 257 -1.53 3.99 -10.58
C GLN A 257 -2.80 3.87 -9.75
N GLU A 258 -3.40 2.69 -9.72
CA GLU A 258 -4.63 2.38 -9.00
C GLU A 258 -4.43 2.57 -7.49
N ALA A 259 -5.44 3.17 -6.83
CA ALA A 259 -5.43 3.43 -5.41
C ALA A 259 -5.48 2.12 -4.60
N PRO A 260 -4.62 1.99 -3.59
CA PRO A 260 -4.66 0.88 -2.65
C PRO A 260 -5.89 0.97 -1.72
N ALA A 261 -6.08 -0.08 -0.92
CA ALA A 261 -7.30 -0.28 -0.12
C ALA A 261 -7.38 0.62 1.14
N HIS A 262 -6.92 1.83 1.03
CA HIS A 262 -7.03 2.85 2.07
C HIS A 262 -7.69 4.11 1.48
N MET A 263 -8.96 4.31 1.84
CA MET A 263 -9.81 5.32 1.22
C MET A 263 -9.38 6.75 1.58
N PRO A 264 -9.03 7.60 0.59
CA PRO A 264 -8.64 8.98 0.85
C PRO A 264 -9.80 9.86 1.33
N GLN A 265 -11.06 9.45 1.11
CA GLN A 265 -12.24 10.10 1.69
C GLN A 265 -12.30 9.94 3.21
N VAL A 266 -11.70 8.88 3.76
CA VAL A 266 -11.70 8.53 5.20
C VAL A 266 -10.38 8.94 5.85
N LYS A 267 -9.28 8.68 5.18
CA LYS A 267 -7.91 9.03 5.61
C LYS A 267 -7.39 10.19 4.78
N ARG A 268 -7.63 11.41 5.23
CA ARG A 268 -7.44 12.63 4.42
C ARG A 268 -6.00 12.93 4.07
N SER A 269 -5.02 12.56 4.91
CA SER A 269 -3.61 12.72 4.54
C SER A 269 -3.24 11.90 3.31
N LEU A 270 -3.87 10.74 3.11
CA LEU A 270 -3.65 9.91 1.92
C LEU A 270 -4.23 10.54 0.64
N ALA A 271 -5.28 11.37 0.74
CA ALA A 271 -5.76 12.13 -0.40
C ALA A 271 -4.67 13.06 -0.97
N LEU A 272 -3.83 13.60 -0.09
CA LEU A 272 -2.69 14.42 -0.48
C LEU A 272 -1.52 13.54 -0.98
N ILE A 273 -1.13 12.55 -0.18
CA ILE A 273 0.03 11.69 -0.47
C ILE A 273 -0.12 10.94 -1.80
N TYR A 274 -1.28 10.37 -2.11
CA TYR A 274 -1.49 9.67 -3.38
C TYR A 274 -1.21 10.57 -4.59
N ALA A 275 -1.56 11.83 -4.51
CA ALA A 275 -1.36 12.78 -5.58
C ALA A 275 0.09 13.28 -5.69
N VAL A 276 0.71 13.69 -4.56
CA VAL A 276 2.05 14.33 -4.58
C VAL A 276 3.20 13.33 -4.60
N ASN A 277 2.95 12.07 -4.26
CA ASN A 277 3.97 11.04 -4.24
C ASN A 277 4.57 10.85 -5.65
N PRO A 278 5.90 10.76 -5.79
CA PRO A 278 6.55 10.72 -7.11
C PRO A 278 6.10 9.59 -8.02
N PHE A 279 5.66 8.45 -7.47
CA PHE A 279 5.25 7.27 -8.25
C PHE A 279 3.75 6.97 -8.19
N GLY A 280 2.92 7.89 -7.68
CA GLY A 280 1.46 7.76 -7.68
C GLY A 280 0.88 7.24 -6.39
N ALA A 281 -0.32 6.66 -6.46
CA ALA A 281 -1.07 6.22 -5.29
C ALA A 281 -0.36 5.08 -4.54
N ASP A 282 0.11 5.37 -3.34
CA ASP A 282 0.76 4.39 -2.46
C ASP A 282 0.43 4.67 -0.99
N HIS A 283 -0.06 3.64 -0.28
CA HIS A 283 -0.45 3.72 1.12
C HIS A 283 0.72 3.52 2.09
N MET A 284 1.89 3.10 1.58
CA MET A 284 3.09 2.83 2.38
C MET A 284 4.14 3.94 2.27
N SER A 285 3.78 5.07 1.66
CA SER A 285 4.68 6.22 1.51
C SER A 285 4.61 7.22 2.66
N SER A 286 3.65 7.07 3.59
CA SER A 286 3.50 7.91 4.80
C SER A 286 2.76 7.14 5.87
N ASP A 287 2.68 7.68 7.07
CA ASP A 287 1.79 7.16 8.10
C ASP A 287 0.32 7.52 7.81
N HIS A 288 -0.62 6.85 8.47
CA HIS A 288 -2.05 7.01 8.25
C HIS A 288 -2.70 7.87 9.33
N ASP A 289 -3.75 8.61 8.97
CA ASP A 289 -4.45 9.55 9.83
C ASP A 289 -4.76 9.05 11.25
N PRO A 290 -5.21 7.79 11.49
CA PRO A 290 -5.49 7.30 12.83
C PRO A 290 -4.31 7.35 13.80
N SER A 291 -3.07 7.36 13.30
CA SER A 291 -1.89 7.49 14.16
C SER A 291 -1.68 8.91 14.71
N TYR A 292 -2.37 9.90 14.14
CA TYR A 292 -2.22 11.31 14.52
C TYR A 292 -3.52 11.91 15.06
N GLU A 293 -4.42 11.08 15.56
CA GLU A 293 -5.66 11.51 16.22
C GLU A 293 -5.49 11.59 17.74
N GLU A 294 -6.34 12.37 18.40
CA GLU A 294 -6.40 12.41 19.86
C GLU A 294 -6.77 11.03 20.43
N GLY A 295 -6.21 10.68 21.60
CA GLY A 295 -6.49 9.43 22.29
C GLY A 295 -5.54 8.27 21.97
N PHE A 296 -4.60 8.45 21.05
CA PHE A 296 -3.59 7.44 20.71
C PHE A 296 -2.21 7.78 21.29
N GLU A 297 -2.09 7.82 22.62
CA GLU A 297 -0.88 8.23 23.34
C GLU A 297 0.38 7.43 22.97
N ASN A 298 0.24 6.16 22.61
CA ASN A 298 1.37 5.33 22.18
C ASN A 298 1.98 5.79 20.85
N PHE A 299 1.16 6.30 19.94
CA PHE A 299 1.63 6.87 18.67
C PHE A 299 2.21 8.26 18.88
N LYS A 300 1.55 9.06 19.73
CA LYS A 300 1.93 10.44 20.01
C LYS A 300 3.41 10.56 20.39
N LYS A 301 3.90 9.81 21.37
CA LYS A 301 5.31 9.83 21.80
C LYS A 301 6.31 9.57 20.69
N ARG A 302 5.96 8.73 19.70
CA ARG A 302 6.82 8.40 18.56
C ARG A 302 6.78 9.46 17.50
N LEU A 303 5.61 10.07 17.29
CA LEU A 303 5.43 11.18 16.35
C LEU A 303 6.02 12.48 16.89
N GLU A 304 6.02 12.69 18.21
CA GLU A 304 6.69 13.83 18.88
C GLU A 304 8.18 13.89 18.56
N VAL A 305 8.87 12.75 18.45
CA VAL A 305 10.28 12.67 18.01
C VAL A 305 10.47 13.24 16.61
N LEU A 306 9.45 13.15 15.76
CA LEU A 306 9.43 13.76 14.44
C LEU A 306 8.97 15.23 14.48
N GLY A 307 8.74 15.81 15.66
CA GLY A 307 8.22 17.17 15.85
C GLY A 307 6.75 17.30 15.49
N LEU A 308 5.97 16.21 15.60
CA LEU A 308 4.53 16.16 15.37
C LEU A 308 3.81 16.13 16.73
N THR A 309 3.43 17.31 17.23
CA THR A 309 2.93 17.50 18.61
C THR A 309 1.46 17.90 18.69
N GLN A 310 0.80 18.13 17.55
CA GLN A 310 -0.57 18.63 17.50
C GLN A 310 -1.49 17.66 16.75
N PRO A 311 -2.06 16.65 17.44
CA PRO A 311 -3.00 15.70 16.84
C PRO A 311 -4.11 16.40 16.05
N GLN A 312 -4.54 15.81 14.96
CA GLN A 312 -5.47 16.40 14.03
C GLN A 312 -6.75 15.56 13.89
N LYS A 313 -7.88 16.21 13.69
CA LYS A 313 -9.15 15.51 13.40
C LYS A 313 -8.99 14.62 12.16
N PRO A 314 -9.66 13.46 12.10
CA PRO A 314 -9.50 12.47 11.02
C PRO A 314 -9.64 13.06 9.62
N ARG A 315 -10.57 13.98 9.43
CA ARG A 315 -10.92 14.55 8.12
C ARG A 315 -10.38 15.96 7.88
N SER A 316 -9.49 16.49 8.71
CA SER A 316 -8.87 17.79 8.43
C SER A 316 -7.77 17.67 7.39
N LEU A 317 -7.57 18.71 6.60
CA LEU A 317 -6.47 18.90 5.64
C LEU A 317 -5.73 20.22 5.84
N GLY A 318 -5.84 20.82 7.02
CA GLY A 318 -5.12 22.05 7.35
C GLY A 318 -3.59 21.86 7.41
N PRO A 319 -2.83 22.96 7.62
CA PRO A 319 -1.35 22.97 7.56
C PRO A 319 -0.67 21.93 8.46
N GLU A 320 -1.22 21.67 9.65
CA GLU A 320 -0.67 20.65 10.58
C GLU A 320 -0.87 19.22 10.06
N LYS A 321 -2.00 18.92 9.41
CA LYS A 321 -2.21 17.64 8.75
C LYS A 321 -1.27 17.46 7.55
N VAL A 322 -1.02 18.53 6.81
CA VAL A 322 -0.04 18.56 5.72
C VAL A 322 1.37 18.31 6.26
N ASN A 323 1.73 18.93 7.39
CA ASN A 323 3.01 18.70 8.07
C ASN A 323 3.17 17.24 8.53
N PHE A 324 2.09 16.65 9.07
CA PHE A 324 2.07 15.21 9.39
C PHE A 324 2.33 14.35 8.16
N ALA A 325 1.62 14.56 7.07
CA ALA A 325 1.79 13.83 5.82
C ALA A 325 3.24 13.94 5.30
N ARG A 326 3.79 15.15 5.23
CA ARG A 326 5.16 15.42 4.76
C ARG A 326 6.22 14.77 5.64
N LYS A 327 6.17 14.98 6.96
CA LYS A 327 7.18 14.45 7.89
C LYS A 327 7.17 12.93 7.95
N THR A 328 6.00 12.31 7.98
CA THR A 328 5.90 10.86 7.93
C THR A 328 6.33 10.31 6.57
N GLN A 329 6.09 11.03 5.47
CA GLN A 329 6.62 10.64 4.16
C GLN A 329 8.16 10.68 4.12
N HIS A 330 8.80 11.70 4.71
CA HIS A 330 10.25 11.75 4.84
C HIS A 330 10.78 10.57 5.66
N PHE A 331 10.11 10.24 6.76
CA PHE A 331 10.50 9.12 7.61
C PHE A 331 10.33 7.76 6.90
N TYR A 332 9.22 7.54 6.20
CA TYR A 332 9.02 6.31 5.43
C TYR A 332 9.99 6.20 4.24
N SER A 333 10.32 7.33 3.61
CA SER A 333 11.36 7.39 2.58
C SER A 333 12.76 7.07 3.14
N LEU A 334 13.04 7.43 4.41
CA LEU A 334 14.22 6.99 5.13
C LEU A 334 14.23 5.47 5.33
N LEU A 335 13.10 4.88 5.79
CA LEU A 335 13.00 3.44 5.99
C LEU A 335 13.29 2.67 4.68
N ASP A 336 12.78 3.15 3.55
CA ASP A 336 13.08 2.59 2.23
C ASP A 336 14.57 2.68 1.89
N SER A 337 15.23 3.81 2.21
CA SER A 337 16.66 4.01 1.98
C SER A 337 17.53 3.09 2.85
N LEU A 338 17.06 2.77 4.04
CA LEU A 338 17.70 1.84 4.99
C LEU A 338 17.30 0.38 4.74
N ASN A 339 16.37 0.13 3.83
CA ASN A 339 15.79 -1.20 3.58
C ASN A 339 15.16 -1.82 4.84
N LEU A 340 14.50 -1.00 5.66
CA LEU A 340 13.80 -1.39 6.88
C LEU A 340 12.31 -1.60 6.65
N CYS A 341 11.76 -2.64 7.26
CA CYS A 341 10.33 -2.94 7.17
C CYS A 341 9.49 -1.94 7.96
N GLN A 342 8.49 -1.35 7.34
CA GLN A 342 7.60 -0.37 7.96
C GLN A 342 6.77 -0.98 9.11
N PHE A 343 6.37 -2.24 9.04
CA PHE A 343 5.67 -2.91 10.15
C PHE A 343 6.54 -3.08 11.39
N ALA A 344 7.84 -3.24 11.23
CA ALA A 344 8.76 -3.34 12.35
C ALA A 344 9.24 -1.97 12.87
N CYS A 345 9.33 -0.97 11.98
CA CYS A 345 10.04 0.28 12.22
C CYS A 345 9.19 1.55 12.05
N GLY A 346 7.95 1.43 11.59
CA GLY A 346 7.04 2.57 11.45
C GLY A 346 6.48 3.04 12.80
N PRO A 347 6.20 4.34 12.98
CA PRO A 347 5.72 4.86 14.25
C PRO A 347 4.41 4.22 14.70
N SER A 348 3.47 3.99 13.80
CA SER A 348 2.15 3.42 14.11
C SER A 348 2.17 1.92 14.46
N TRP A 349 3.22 1.17 14.12
CA TRP A 349 3.31 -0.27 14.41
C TRP A 349 4.01 -0.62 15.73
N GLN A 350 4.72 0.34 16.32
CA GLN A 350 5.13 0.35 17.72
C GLN A 350 6.12 -0.74 18.17
N LEU A 351 6.91 -1.32 17.28
CA LEU A 351 8.01 -2.17 17.70
C LEU A 351 9.30 -1.33 17.82
N TYR A 352 9.96 -1.02 16.72
CA TYR A 352 11.04 -0.05 16.68
C TYR A 352 10.51 1.30 16.19
N GLY A 353 10.94 2.39 16.80
CA GLY A 353 10.53 3.74 16.39
C GLY A 353 11.72 4.56 15.92
N PRO A 354 11.53 5.87 15.69
CA PRO A 354 12.61 6.77 15.25
C PRO A 354 13.84 6.74 16.17
N VAL A 355 13.65 6.68 17.48
CA VAL A 355 14.76 6.64 18.48
C VAL A 355 15.58 5.35 18.34
N GLU A 356 14.91 4.19 18.22
CA GLU A 356 15.58 2.91 18.10
C GLU A 356 16.33 2.78 16.77
N ILE A 357 15.83 3.40 15.70
CA ILE A 357 16.49 3.41 14.39
C ILE A 357 17.80 4.21 14.45
N VAL A 358 17.79 5.37 15.10
CA VAL A 358 19.04 6.16 15.32
C VAL A 358 20.06 5.31 16.07
N LYS A 359 19.67 4.72 17.21
CA LYS A 359 20.57 3.85 18.01
C LYS A 359 21.08 2.65 17.20
N MET A 360 20.21 2.05 16.38
CA MET A 360 20.58 0.92 15.53
C MET A 360 21.63 1.31 14.50
N LEU A 361 21.47 2.46 13.85
CA LEU A 361 22.45 2.99 12.91
C LEU A 361 23.77 3.34 13.57
N GLN A 362 23.74 4.04 14.71
CA GLN A 362 24.94 4.34 15.50
C GLN A 362 25.69 3.07 15.88
N ALA A 363 24.97 2.05 16.38
CA ALA A 363 25.59 0.78 16.79
C ALA A 363 26.19 -0.01 15.59
N VAL A 364 25.55 0.03 14.44
CA VAL A 364 26.04 -0.70 13.24
C VAL A 364 27.22 0.03 12.59
N THR A 365 27.13 1.34 12.41
CA THR A 365 28.07 2.11 11.59
C THR A 365 29.15 2.83 12.40
N GLY A 366 28.89 3.12 13.68
CA GLY A 366 29.72 4.00 14.50
C GLY A 366 29.58 5.49 14.15
N TRP A 367 28.63 5.85 13.30
CA TRP A 367 28.36 7.24 12.93
C TRP A 367 27.56 7.93 14.04
N ASP A 368 27.90 9.17 14.35
CA ASP A 368 27.14 10.03 15.25
C ASP A 368 26.02 10.73 14.47
N VAL A 369 24.93 9.96 14.18
CA VAL A 369 23.79 10.47 13.41
C VAL A 369 22.65 10.88 14.30
N THR A 370 21.92 11.94 13.89
CA THR A 370 20.70 12.41 14.54
C THR A 370 19.44 12.04 13.74
N ILE A 371 18.27 12.20 14.34
CA ILE A 371 17.00 11.96 13.64
C ILE A 371 16.80 12.99 12.51
N GLU A 372 17.24 14.22 12.70
CA GLU A 372 17.16 15.29 11.70
C GLU A 372 17.99 14.97 10.45
N GLU A 373 19.22 14.48 10.64
CA GLU A 373 20.05 14.03 9.53
C GLU A 373 19.46 12.85 8.79
N LEU A 374 18.85 11.91 9.51
CA LEU A 374 18.16 10.76 8.91
C LEU A 374 16.91 11.19 8.13
N LEU A 375 16.13 12.12 8.65
CA LEU A 375 14.98 12.69 7.94
C LEU A 375 15.42 13.42 6.66
N ALA A 376 16.58 14.10 6.69
CA ALA A 376 17.15 14.73 5.50
C ALA A 376 17.55 13.71 4.42
N VAL A 377 17.93 12.48 4.79
CA VAL A 377 18.12 11.37 3.82
C VAL A 377 16.83 11.02 3.11
N GLY A 378 15.74 10.86 3.86
CA GLY A 378 14.41 10.59 3.29
C GLY A 378 13.92 11.73 2.40
N GLU A 379 14.09 12.98 2.85
CA GLU A 379 13.77 14.17 2.08
C GLU A 379 14.58 14.24 0.77
N ARG A 380 15.87 13.94 0.82
CA ARG A 380 16.75 13.91 -0.36
C ARG A 380 16.28 12.90 -1.39
N ARG A 381 15.94 11.68 -0.97
CA ARG A 381 15.41 10.66 -1.87
C ARG A 381 14.12 11.13 -2.58
N LEU A 382 13.18 11.71 -1.85
CA LEU A 382 11.92 12.22 -2.42
C LEU A 382 12.16 13.36 -3.41
N ASN A 383 13.02 14.31 -3.07
CA ASN A 383 13.36 15.43 -3.96
C ASN A 383 14.12 14.98 -5.21
N MET A 384 14.99 13.96 -5.10
CA MET A 384 15.67 13.37 -6.26
C MET A 384 14.68 12.74 -7.23
N MET A 385 13.71 11.95 -6.72
CA MET A 385 12.64 11.38 -7.54
C MET A 385 11.74 12.47 -8.15
N ARG A 386 11.44 13.53 -7.39
CA ARG A 386 10.63 14.64 -7.87
C ARG A 386 11.34 15.44 -8.96
N ALA A 387 12.63 15.72 -8.80
CA ALA A 387 13.45 16.39 -9.83
C ALA A 387 13.55 15.54 -11.10
N PHE A 388 13.70 14.21 -10.97
CA PHE A 388 13.64 13.30 -12.09
C PHE A 388 12.28 13.40 -12.83
N ASN A 389 11.18 13.35 -12.10
CA ASN A 389 9.84 13.49 -12.66
C ASN A 389 9.65 14.82 -13.39
N ALA A 390 10.11 15.93 -12.81
CA ALA A 390 10.04 17.26 -13.44
C ALA A 390 10.78 17.28 -14.77
N ARG A 391 11.98 16.70 -14.82
CA ARG A 391 12.76 16.56 -16.06
C ARG A 391 12.03 15.74 -17.12
N GLU A 392 11.27 14.72 -16.71
CA GLU A 392 10.46 13.88 -17.59
C GLU A 392 9.08 14.47 -17.90
N GLY A 393 8.79 15.72 -17.50
CA GLY A 393 7.56 16.44 -17.78
C GLY A 393 6.40 16.14 -16.84
N ILE A 394 6.64 15.42 -15.74
CA ILE A 394 5.64 15.16 -14.69
C ILE A 394 5.70 16.29 -13.67
N ASN A 395 4.63 17.05 -13.58
CA ASN A 395 4.55 18.28 -12.78
C ASN A 395 3.24 18.36 -11.98
N ARG A 396 2.87 19.56 -11.52
CA ARG A 396 1.64 19.80 -10.76
C ARG A 396 0.38 19.25 -11.42
N ASN A 397 0.29 19.22 -12.75
CA ASN A 397 -0.91 18.77 -13.45
C ASN A 397 -1.19 17.27 -13.22
N GLN A 398 -0.14 16.47 -13.01
CA GLN A 398 -0.27 15.07 -12.67
C GLN A 398 -0.41 14.82 -11.16
N ASP A 399 -0.18 15.84 -10.31
CA ASP A 399 -0.41 15.76 -8.87
C ASP A 399 -1.90 15.98 -8.57
N THR A 400 -2.71 15.02 -8.99
CA THR A 400 -4.16 15.01 -8.77
C THR A 400 -4.67 13.59 -8.52
N LEU A 401 -5.89 13.49 -8.06
CA LEU A 401 -6.66 12.25 -7.95
C LEU A 401 -7.66 12.18 -9.10
N SER A 402 -8.14 10.96 -9.43
CA SER A 402 -9.26 10.78 -10.36
C SER A 402 -10.50 11.57 -9.90
N GLU A 403 -11.27 12.10 -10.86
CA GLU A 403 -12.44 12.94 -10.62
C GLU A 403 -13.48 12.31 -9.70
N LYS A 404 -13.61 10.99 -9.75
CA LYS A 404 -14.51 10.21 -8.90
C LYS A 404 -14.35 10.51 -7.41
N PHE A 405 -13.12 10.74 -6.91
CA PHE A 405 -12.87 11.06 -5.50
C PHE A 405 -13.46 12.41 -5.06
N PHE A 406 -13.58 13.37 -5.99
CA PHE A 406 -14.11 14.70 -5.74
C PHE A 406 -15.62 14.81 -6.02
N GLU A 407 -16.12 14.07 -6.99
CA GLU A 407 -17.50 14.21 -7.47
C GLU A 407 -18.47 13.25 -6.79
N LYS A 408 -18.02 12.01 -6.50
CA LYS A 408 -18.91 10.97 -5.96
C LYS A 408 -18.81 10.86 -4.45
N THR A 409 -19.97 10.86 -3.79
CA THR A 409 -20.08 10.58 -2.35
C THR A 409 -20.09 9.08 -2.11
N LEU A 410 -19.49 8.66 -0.99
CA LEU A 410 -19.61 7.30 -0.51
C LEU A 410 -21.02 6.99 -0.07
N LYS A 411 -21.42 5.71 -0.15
CA LYS A 411 -22.75 5.25 0.24
C LYS A 411 -22.65 4.23 1.36
N GLY A 412 -23.48 4.42 2.37
CA GLY A 412 -23.64 3.49 3.50
C GLY A 412 -22.50 3.55 4.55
N GLY A 413 -22.81 3.01 5.73
CA GLY A 413 -21.89 2.93 6.85
C GLY A 413 -21.46 4.28 7.45
N PRO A 414 -20.40 4.30 8.26
CA PRO A 414 -19.92 5.51 8.93
C PRO A 414 -19.44 6.62 8.00
N SER A 415 -19.08 6.29 6.78
CA SER A 415 -18.58 7.25 5.77
C SER A 415 -19.63 7.67 4.75
N ASP A 416 -20.92 7.38 5.00
CA ASP A 416 -22.01 7.77 4.11
C ASP A 416 -21.99 9.29 3.83
N GLY A 417 -22.17 9.66 2.57
CA GLY A 417 -22.13 11.05 2.12
C GLY A 417 -20.74 11.70 2.05
N TRP A 418 -19.66 11.02 2.43
CA TRP A 418 -18.32 11.60 2.38
C TRP A 418 -17.74 11.63 0.97
N LYS A 419 -17.09 12.72 0.66
CA LYS A 419 -16.24 12.92 -0.52
C LYS A 419 -15.07 13.84 -0.17
N ILE A 420 -14.13 14.01 -1.06
CA ILE A 420 -13.05 14.97 -0.91
C ILE A 420 -13.55 16.33 -1.42
N ASP A 421 -13.43 17.38 -0.60
CA ASP A 421 -13.63 18.74 -1.06
C ASP A 421 -12.45 19.19 -1.90
N ARG A 422 -12.70 19.59 -3.15
CA ARG A 422 -11.64 19.96 -4.09
C ARG A 422 -10.88 21.20 -3.67
N VAL A 423 -11.58 22.22 -3.17
CA VAL A 423 -10.96 23.49 -2.79
C VAL A 423 -10.05 23.29 -1.58
N GLU A 424 -10.52 22.58 -0.56
CA GLU A 424 -9.72 22.23 0.62
C GLU A 424 -8.48 21.39 0.20
N TRP A 425 -8.67 20.42 -0.68
CA TRP A 425 -7.61 19.54 -1.14
C TRP A 425 -6.54 20.30 -1.98
N GLU A 426 -6.95 21.19 -2.87
CA GLU A 426 -6.01 22.02 -3.65
C GLU A 426 -5.20 22.96 -2.75
N ALA A 427 -5.84 23.57 -1.75
CA ALA A 427 -5.15 24.37 -0.74
C ALA A 427 -4.12 23.56 0.05
N ALA A 428 -4.45 22.31 0.42
CA ALA A 428 -3.55 21.40 1.11
C ALA A 428 -2.37 20.97 0.21
N ARG A 429 -2.59 20.75 -1.09
CA ARG A 429 -1.50 20.48 -2.06
C ARG A 429 -0.56 21.68 -2.18
N ASP A 430 -1.08 22.88 -2.26
CA ASP A 430 -0.28 24.11 -2.32
C ASP A 430 0.53 24.30 -1.03
N GLU A 431 -0.07 24.01 0.10
CA GLU A 431 0.61 24.03 1.40
C GLU A 431 1.70 22.97 1.50
N TYR A 432 1.47 21.77 0.97
CA TYR A 432 2.49 20.74 0.90
C TYR A 432 3.71 21.20 0.08
N TYR A 433 3.49 21.83 -1.07
CA TYR A 433 4.57 22.38 -1.89
C TYR A 433 5.35 23.46 -1.13
N ARG A 434 4.67 24.38 -0.44
CA ARG A 434 5.34 25.41 0.38
C ARG A 434 6.20 24.77 1.48
N GLN A 435 5.65 23.79 2.19
CA GLN A 435 6.38 23.10 3.26
C GLN A 435 7.56 22.25 2.74
N CYS A 436 7.50 21.76 1.51
CA CYS A 436 8.60 21.08 0.84
C CYS A 436 9.62 22.03 0.21
N GLY A 437 9.30 23.33 0.13
CA GLY A 437 10.12 24.31 -0.60
C GLY A 437 10.09 24.11 -2.11
N TRP A 438 8.95 23.61 -2.64
CA TRP A 438 8.71 23.44 -4.06
C TRP A 438 7.97 24.67 -4.63
N ASP A 439 8.16 24.92 -5.92
CA ASP A 439 7.39 25.96 -6.61
C ASP A 439 5.92 25.55 -6.67
N VAL A 440 5.04 26.44 -6.17
CA VAL A 440 3.60 26.15 -6.06
C VAL A 440 2.95 26.02 -7.43
N LYS A 441 3.45 26.70 -8.47
CA LYS A 441 2.85 26.68 -9.81
C LYS A 441 3.23 25.43 -10.60
N SER A 442 4.48 25.01 -10.52
CA SER A 442 4.98 23.83 -11.24
C SER A 442 5.00 22.54 -10.40
N GLY A 443 5.08 22.66 -9.08
CA GLY A 443 5.31 21.53 -8.18
C GLY A 443 6.74 21.03 -8.18
N GLU A 444 7.68 21.76 -8.76
CA GLU A 444 9.09 21.37 -8.88
C GLU A 444 9.90 21.78 -7.65
N PRO A 445 10.90 21.00 -7.21
CA PRO A 445 11.83 21.45 -6.19
C PRO A 445 12.55 22.73 -6.62
N THR A 446 12.58 23.75 -5.74
CA THR A 446 13.34 24.97 -6.02
C THR A 446 14.83 24.70 -5.99
N ARG A 447 15.61 25.54 -6.70
CA ARG A 447 17.08 25.48 -6.67
C ARG A 447 17.63 25.51 -5.24
N HIS A 448 17.05 26.33 -4.37
CA HIS A 448 17.42 26.39 -2.96
C HIS A 448 17.32 25.04 -2.25
N VAL A 449 16.21 24.29 -2.47
CA VAL A 449 16.04 22.96 -1.87
C VAL A 449 17.03 21.96 -2.44
N LEU A 450 17.25 21.97 -3.75
CA LEU A 450 18.20 21.06 -4.40
C LEU A 450 19.64 21.29 -3.89
N ASP A 451 20.06 22.54 -3.79
CA ASP A 451 21.39 22.90 -3.27
C ASP A 451 21.54 22.50 -1.80
N ARG A 452 20.55 22.78 -0.94
CA ARG A 452 20.54 22.36 0.47
C ARG A 452 20.66 20.85 0.64
N LEU A 453 20.07 20.08 -0.27
CA LEU A 453 20.08 18.61 -0.25
C LEU A 453 21.24 17.99 -1.02
N ASN A 454 22.16 18.79 -1.57
CA ASN A 454 23.27 18.35 -2.45
C ASN A 454 22.77 17.55 -3.67
N LEU A 455 21.72 18.05 -4.34
CA LEU A 455 21.13 17.53 -5.56
C LEU A 455 21.27 18.49 -6.76
N GLY A 456 21.95 19.61 -6.56
CA GLY A 456 22.11 20.68 -7.54
C GLY A 456 23.20 20.45 -8.57
#